data_b61d0badccec5f597625ab41158888d9
#
_entry.id   b61d0badccec5f597625ab41158888d9
#
_cell.length_a   1.000
_cell.length_b   1.000
_cell.length_c   1.000
_cell.angle_alpha   90.00
_cell.angle_beta   90.00
_cell.angle_gamma   90.00
#
_symmetry.space_group_name_H-M   'P 1'
#
loop_
_entity.id
_entity.type
_entity.pdbx_description
1 polymer ?
#
loop_
_entity_poly.entity_id
_entity_poly.type
_entity_poly.pdbx_seq_one_letter_code
_entity_poly.pdbx_strand_id
1 'polypeptide(L)'
;MCIRDRPAARPAAKKTDVPQETVDHWYKPDPGYGFDQVSGMEEVKHLLSDCVRDIRMDALNEYMGVPTVQSFFFYGPPGCGKTFIIKAFAHELMQQGYKFMSLSSADIHSKFSGEADKIVERAFKEAVDNAPCILFMDEVDGVCQNRNLPNLSDFNMQLTTTFLTAYNDLERANKERKSVIFIGATNYPANVDAAMLDRVELVQIPLPDDEVRRRAFEDKLGCVTQLEDGFRWSDMAEATEGYNQRDINRIVTKLKKLIRTSVADGCADGQMAVERLKSGDFRTTRQLFDQALASYTPTPKDDIERQLNEFEKQMNAL
;
A
#
# COMPACT_ATOMS: atom_id res chain seq x y z
N MET A 1 29.40 64.48 -15.57
CA MET A 1 28.49 64.05 -14.57
C MET A 1 27.87 62.74 -15.11
N CYS A 2 28.45 61.57 -14.75
CA CYS A 2 28.14 60.28 -15.35
C CYS A 2 26.94 59.66 -14.62
N ILE A 3 25.88 59.44 -15.33
CA ILE A 3 24.73 58.67 -14.87
C ILE A 3 25.11 57.17 -14.97
N ARG A 4 25.25 56.53 -13.81
CA ARG A 4 25.46 55.06 -13.73
C ARG A 4 24.16 54.34 -14.04
N ASP A 5 24.15 53.61 -15.13
CA ASP A 5 23.09 52.67 -15.46
C ASP A 5 23.03 51.57 -14.37
N ARG A 6 21.90 51.46 -13.69
CA ARG A 6 21.57 50.30 -12.85
C ARG A 6 21.18 49.13 -13.77
N PRO A 7 21.75 47.93 -13.59
CA PRO A 7 21.27 46.77 -14.32
C PRO A 7 19.81 46.47 -13.90
N ALA A 8 18.98 46.31 -14.92
CA ALA A 8 17.58 45.91 -14.74
C ALA A 8 17.47 44.64 -13.92
N ALA A 9 16.60 44.64 -12.90
CA ALA A 9 16.30 43.47 -12.12
C ALA A 9 15.81 42.36 -13.05
N ARG A 10 16.41 41.17 -12.97
CA ARG A 10 15.89 39.96 -13.63
C ARG A 10 14.48 39.76 -13.19
N PRO A 11 13.54 39.51 -14.10
CA PRO A 11 12.17 39.16 -13.72
C PRO A 11 12.21 37.86 -12.87
N ALA A 12 11.60 37.89 -11.70
CA ALA A 12 11.40 36.70 -10.86
C ALA A 12 10.78 35.61 -11.71
N ALA A 13 11.43 34.46 -11.77
CA ALA A 13 10.90 33.28 -12.43
C ALA A 13 9.49 33.02 -11.87
N LYS A 14 8.49 33.01 -12.73
CA LYS A 14 7.12 32.60 -12.36
C LYS A 14 7.23 31.21 -11.76
N LYS A 15 6.86 31.05 -10.47
CA LYS A 15 6.64 29.74 -9.87
C LYS A 15 5.61 29.05 -10.74
N THR A 16 6.03 28.07 -11.53
CA THR A 16 5.11 27.23 -12.30
C THR A 16 4.38 26.35 -11.29
N ASP A 17 3.12 26.62 -11.07
CA ASP A 17 2.26 25.78 -10.22
C ASP A 17 2.05 24.40 -10.86
N VAL A 18 1.89 23.37 -10.04
CA VAL A 18 1.52 22.03 -10.51
C VAL A 18 0.18 22.11 -11.22
N PRO A 19 0.06 21.60 -12.48
CA PRO A 19 -1.18 21.66 -13.23
C PRO A 19 -2.36 21.00 -12.48
N GLN A 20 -3.53 21.60 -12.53
CA GLN A 20 -4.74 21.10 -11.86
C GLN A 20 -5.10 19.68 -12.33
N GLU A 21 -4.96 19.38 -13.62
CA GLU A 21 -5.16 18.02 -14.16
C GLU A 21 -4.30 16.96 -13.46
N THR A 22 -3.09 17.32 -13.02
CA THR A 22 -2.23 16.43 -12.23
C THR A 22 -2.78 16.21 -10.83
N VAL A 23 -3.30 17.25 -10.20
CA VAL A 23 -3.93 17.20 -8.87
C VAL A 23 -5.20 16.34 -8.92
N ASP A 24 -6.02 16.50 -9.95
CA ASP A 24 -7.26 15.73 -10.12
C ASP A 24 -7.00 14.22 -10.24
N HIS A 25 -5.85 13.82 -10.80
CA HIS A 25 -5.43 12.41 -10.85
C HIS A 25 -5.07 11.81 -9.49
N TRP A 26 -4.74 12.62 -8.47
CA TRP A 26 -4.45 12.12 -7.13
C TRP A 26 -5.70 11.64 -6.40
N TYR A 27 -6.87 12.24 -6.69
CA TYR A 27 -8.12 11.78 -6.11
C TYR A 27 -8.53 10.43 -6.69
N LYS A 28 -8.87 9.50 -5.81
CA LYS A 28 -9.27 8.15 -6.20
C LYS A 28 -10.73 7.92 -5.83
N PRO A 29 -11.47 7.21 -6.69
CA PRO A 29 -12.81 6.78 -6.36
C PRO A 29 -12.77 5.79 -5.19
N ASP A 30 -13.93 5.60 -4.56
CA ASP A 30 -14.11 4.58 -3.54
C ASP A 30 -13.70 3.21 -4.08
N PRO A 31 -12.81 2.47 -3.39
CA PRO A 31 -12.40 1.14 -3.77
C PRO A 31 -13.55 0.11 -3.85
N GLY A 32 -14.66 0.38 -3.14
CA GLY A 32 -15.84 -0.48 -3.15
C GLY A 32 -15.69 -1.76 -2.35
N TYR A 33 -14.74 -1.85 -1.43
CA TYR A 33 -14.55 -2.97 -0.52
C TYR A 33 -13.94 -2.50 0.81
N GLY A 34 -14.43 -3.06 1.91
CA GLY A 34 -13.99 -2.78 3.28
C GLY A 34 -13.13 -3.90 3.88
N PHE A 35 -13.02 -3.89 5.20
CA PHE A 35 -12.23 -4.87 5.95
C PHE A 35 -12.76 -6.31 5.87
N ASP A 36 -14.02 -6.50 5.55
CA ASP A 36 -14.67 -7.81 5.35
C ASP A 36 -14.02 -8.60 4.21
N GLN A 37 -13.46 -7.93 3.22
CA GLN A 37 -12.79 -8.55 2.07
C GLN A 37 -11.28 -8.75 2.28
N VAL A 38 -10.73 -8.30 3.41
CA VAL A 38 -9.33 -8.51 3.77
C VAL A 38 -9.19 -9.78 4.59
N SER A 39 -8.58 -10.82 4.02
CA SER A 39 -8.30 -12.06 4.74
C SER A 39 -7.11 -11.90 5.68
N GLY A 40 -7.26 -12.32 6.95
CA GLY A 40 -6.23 -12.18 7.97
C GLY A 40 -6.01 -10.75 8.43
N MET A 41 -4.81 -10.48 8.98
CA MET A 41 -4.40 -9.15 9.48
C MET A 41 -5.35 -8.62 10.59
N GLU A 42 -5.83 -9.48 11.48
CA GLU A 42 -6.87 -9.12 12.46
C GLU A 42 -6.41 -7.98 13.39
N GLU A 43 -5.15 -8.02 13.84
CA GLU A 43 -4.59 -6.95 14.68
C GLU A 43 -4.57 -5.60 13.96
N VAL A 44 -4.17 -5.61 12.67
CA VAL A 44 -4.15 -4.38 11.85
C VAL A 44 -5.57 -3.89 11.59
N LYS A 45 -6.51 -4.78 11.30
CA LYS A 45 -7.93 -4.42 11.14
C LYS A 45 -8.50 -3.81 12.43
N HIS A 46 -8.18 -4.37 13.60
CA HIS A 46 -8.60 -3.80 14.88
C HIS A 46 -8.04 -2.40 15.09
N LEU A 47 -6.74 -2.20 14.89
CA LEU A 47 -6.12 -0.89 14.98
C LEU A 47 -6.81 0.16 14.08
N LEU A 48 -7.03 -0.20 12.81
CA LEU A 48 -7.65 0.71 11.85
C LEU A 48 -9.14 0.94 12.13
N SER A 49 -9.85 -0.09 12.63
CA SER A 49 -11.26 0.05 13.05
C SER A 49 -11.39 0.95 14.28
N ASP A 50 -10.44 0.88 15.21
CA ASP A 50 -10.38 1.79 16.35
C ASP A 50 -10.18 3.23 15.89
N CYS A 51 -9.29 3.48 14.91
CA CYS A 51 -9.13 4.80 14.32
C CYS A 51 -10.44 5.32 13.68
N VAL A 52 -11.16 4.48 12.92
CA VAL A 52 -12.47 4.85 12.36
C VAL A 52 -13.49 5.19 13.47
N ARG A 53 -13.47 4.44 14.58
CA ARG A 53 -14.33 4.68 15.74
C ARG A 53 -13.97 5.99 16.43
N ASP A 54 -12.69 6.27 16.61
CA ASP A 54 -12.21 7.49 17.26
C ASP A 54 -12.59 8.75 16.49
N ILE A 55 -12.53 8.68 15.16
CA ILE A 55 -13.02 9.76 14.27
C ILE A 55 -14.50 10.04 14.51
N ARG A 56 -15.32 9.00 14.71
CA ARG A 56 -16.76 9.15 15.00
C ARG A 56 -17.01 9.75 16.41
N MET A 57 -16.04 9.64 17.30
CA MET A 57 -16.11 10.13 18.69
C MET A 57 -15.37 11.45 18.90
N ASP A 58 -15.19 12.26 17.85
CA ASP A 58 -14.40 13.49 17.88
C ASP A 58 -14.76 14.43 19.05
N ALA A 59 -16.05 14.62 19.34
CA ALA A 59 -16.49 15.45 20.47
C ALA A 59 -16.06 14.89 21.84
N LEU A 60 -16.00 13.56 21.99
CA LEU A 60 -15.52 12.92 23.22
C LEU A 60 -13.99 13.04 23.32
N ASN A 61 -13.29 12.82 22.22
CA ASN A 61 -11.84 12.96 22.16
C ASN A 61 -11.42 14.40 22.50
N GLU A 62 -12.16 15.39 22.01
CA GLU A 62 -11.97 16.79 22.37
C GLU A 62 -12.10 17.02 23.86
N TYR A 63 -13.19 16.53 24.46
CA TYR A 63 -13.43 16.67 25.88
C TYR A 63 -12.32 16.05 26.74
N MET A 64 -11.77 14.93 26.28
CA MET A 64 -10.69 14.19 26.95
C MET A 64 -9.29 14.71 26.62
N GLY A 65 -9.15 15.60 25.63
CA GLY A 65 -7.84 16.09 25.16
C GLY A 65 -7.02 15.04 24.41
N VAL A 66 -7.69 14.02 23.81
CA VAL A 66 -7.05 12.98 23.03
C VAL A 66 -7.01 13.38 21.55
N PRO A 67 -5.87 13.21 20.83
CA PRO A 67 -5.81 13.46 19.39
C PRO A 67 -6.75 12.53 18.63
N THR A 68 -7.58 13.08 17.72
CA THR A 68 -8.54 12.29 16.92
C THR A 68 -7.90 11.69 15.67
N VAL A 69 -6.84 12.32 15.16
CA VAL A 69 -6.24 11.95 13.86
C VAL A 69 -4.86 11.39 14.09
N GLN A 70 -4.65 10.18 13.62
CA GLN A 70 -3.35 9.51 13.62
C GLN A 70 -2.85 9.37 12.17
N SER A 71 -1.54 9.48 12.00
CA SER A 71 -0.86 9.15 10.75
C SER A 71 -0.24 7.77 10.86
N PHE A 72 -0.25 7.00 9.77
CA PHE A 72 0.20 5.62 9.75
C PHE A 72 1.33 5.40 8.76
N PHE A 73 2.20 4.48 9.10
CA PHE A 73 3.28 4.04 8.23
C PHE A 73 3.27 2.52 8.10
N PHE A 74 2.81 2.04 6.93
CA PHE A 74 2.71 0.62 6.64
C PHE A 74 4.02 0.09 6.05
N TYR A 75 4.60 -0.90 6.69
CA TYR A 75 5.83 -1.53 6.18
C TYR A 75 5.71 -3.05 6.19
N GLY A 76 6.56 -3.71 5.41
CA GLY A 76 6.59 -5.16 5.33
C GLY A 76 6.95 -5.65 3.94
N PRO A 77 7.03 -6.98 3.72
CA PRO A 77 7.48 -7.55 2.47
C PRO A 77 6.64 -7.11 1.26
N PRO A 78 7.25 -7.07 0.06
CA PRO A 78 6.48 -6.78 -1.15
C PRO A 78 5.43 -7.86 -1.39
N GLY A 79 4.23 -7.45 -1.84
CA GLY A 79 3.16 -8.37 -2.17
C GLY A 79 2.36 -8.94 -1.00
N CYS A 80 2.53 -8.45 0.25
CA CYS A 80 1.77 -8.89 1.42
C CYS A 80 0.41 -8.23 1.59
N GLY A 81 0.06 -7.24 0.76
CA GLY A 81 -1.28 -6.64 0.77
C GLY A 81 -1.36 -5.27 1.45
N LYS A 82 -0.23 -4.56 1.68
CA LYS A 82 -0.23 -3.20 2.26
C LYS A 82 -1.24 -2.26 1.57
N THR A 83 -1.08 -2.07 0.27
CA THR A 83 -1.98 -1.19 -0.51
C THR A 83 -3.43 -1.70 -0.52
N PHE A 84 -3.66 -3.01 -0.35
CA PHE A 84 -5.00 -3.59 -0.31
C PHE A 84 -5.73 -3.22 0.99
N ILE A 85 -5.09 -3.41 2.17
CA ILE A 85 -5.70 -3.03 3.46
C ILE A 85 -5.83 -1.52 3.61
N ILE A 86 -4.88 -0.72 3.08
CA ILE A 86 -4.98 0.75 3.07
C ILE A 86 -6.20 1.20 2.27
N LYS A 87 -6.48 0.58 1.13
CA LYS A 87 -7.69 0.88 0.35
C LYS A 87 -8.97 0.47 1.06
N ALA A 88 -8.98 -0.68 1.76
CA ALA A 88 -10.13 -1.07 2.58
C ALA A 88 -10.36 -0.05 3.71
N PHE A 89 -9.31 0.42 4.38
CA PHE A 89 -9.39 1.50 5.36
C PHE A 89 -9.89 2.81 4.75
N ALA A 90 -9.41 3.18 3.56
CA ALA A 90 -9.90 4.34 2.85
C ALA A 90 -11.40 4.24 2.54
N HIS A 91 -11.90 3.06 2.15
CA HIS A 91 -13.34 2.81 1.96
C HIS A 91 -14.13 3.13 3.23
N GLU A 92 -13.71 2.60 4.39
CA GLU A 92 -14.40 2.84 5.66
C GLU A 92 -14.45 4.34 6.02
N LEU A 93 -13.37 5.08 5.77
CA LEU A 93 -13.30 6.51 6.03
C LEU A 93 -14.08 7.33 4.99
N MET A 94 -14.12 6.91 3.73
CA MET A 94 -14.92 7.57 2.71
C MET A 94 -16.42 7.51 3.03
N GLN A 95 -16.89 6.46 3.72
CA GLN A 95 -18.25 6.38 4.27
C GLN A 95 -18.49 7.42 5.40
N GLN A 96 -17.41 8.00 5.95
CA GLN A 96 -17.46 9.11 6.92
C GLN A 96 -17.25 10.49 6.26
N GLY A 97 -17.22 10.55 4.92
CA GLY A 97 -17.07 11.79 4.17
C GLY A 97 -15.61 12.19 3.86
N TYR A 98 -14.63 11.35 4.14
CA TYR A 98 -13.23 11.61 3.76
C TYR A 98 -13.03 11.50 2.25
N LYS A 99 -12.20 12.38 1.71
CA LYS A 99 -11.65 12.24 0.36
C LYS A 99 -10.43 11.35 0.39
N PHE A 100 -10.18 10.61 -0.68
CA PHE A 100 -9.01 9.74 -0.79
C PHE A 100 -8.09 10.23 -1.90
N MET A 101 -6.89 10.68 -1.52
CA MET A 101 -5.80 11.04 -2.41
C MET A 101 -4.71 9.98 -2.33
N SER A 102 -4.19 9.57 -3.49
CA SER A 102 -3.11 8.59 -3.58
C SER A 102 -2.06 9.02 -4.60
N LEU A 103 -0.81 9.08 -4.14
CA LEU A 103 0.37 9.36 -4.94
C LEU A 103 1.36 8.21 -4.77
N SER A 104 2.21 8.01 -5.77
CA SER A 104 3.37 7.12 -5.69
C SER A 104 4.67 7.92 -5.83
N SER A 105 5.78 7.33 -5.41
CA SER A 105 7.11 7.89 -5.68
C SER A 105 7.31 8.19 -7.18
N ALA A 106 6.79 7.33 -8.06
CA ALA A 106 6.83 7.54 -9.50
C ALA A 106 6.05 8.79 -9.96
N ASP A 107 4.92 9.13 -9.32
CA ASP A 107 4.15 10.35 -9.64
C ASP A 107 4.96 11.61 -9.30
N ILE A 108 5.81 11.53 -8.28
CA ILE A 108 6.65 12.64 -7.81
C ILE A 108 7.88 12.81 -8.71
N HIS A 109 8.51 11.71 -9.14
CA HIS A 109 9.74 11.74 -9.94
C HIS A 109 9.51 11.82 -11.45
N SER A 110 8.35 11.44 -11.99
CA SER A 110 8.17 11.11 -13.42
C SER A 110 7.95 12.29 -14.35
N LYS A 111 7.53 13.45 -13.86
CA LYS A 111 7.02 14.50 -14.77
C LYS A 111 8.00 15.64 -15.04
N PHE A 112 8.89 15.99 -14.12
CA PHE A 112 9.86 17.09 -14.34
C PHE A 112 11.02 16.97 -13.37
N SER A 113 12.24 16.73 -13.87
CA SER A 113 13.45 16.84 -13.06
C SER A 113 13.56 18.28 -12.52
N GLY A 114 13.41 18.46 -11.20
CA GLY A 114 13.43 19.76 -10.52
C GLY A 114 12.10 20.29 -10.00
N GLU A 115 11.01 19.54 -10.11
CA GLU A 115 9.67 19.94 -9.59
C GLU A 115 9.10 19.01 -8.51
N ALA A 116 9.85 17.97 -8.13
CA ALA A 116 9.41 17.00 -7.11
C ALA A 116 9.03 17.68 -5.79
N ASP A 117 9.82 18.66 -5.34
CA ASP A 117 9.55 19.45 -4.13
C ASP A 117 8.18 20.12 -4.19
N LYS A 118 7.83 20.73 -5.34
CA LYS A 118 6.55 21.42 -5.53
C LYS A 118 5.38 20.45 -5.55
N ILE A 119 5.58 19.24 -6.09
CA ILE A 119 4.54 18.19 -6.12
C ILE A 119 4.25 17.75 -4.69
N VAL A 120 5.30 17.52 -3.87
CA VAL A 120 5.14 17.16 -2.46
C VAL A 120 4.41 18.29 -1.71
N GLU A 121 4.90 19.53 -1.77
CA GLU A 121 4.26 20.69 -1.13
C GLU A 121 2.78 20.82 -1.55
N ARG A 122 2.51 20.69 -2.85
CA ARG A 122 1.15 20.79 -3.39
C ARG A 122 0.26 19.66 -2.89
N ALA A 123 0.75 18.42 -2.81
CA ALA A 123 -0.03 17.27 -2.35
C ALA A 123 -0.47 17.44 -0.88
N PHE A 124 0.44 17.84 0.00
CA PHE A 124 0.11 18.10 1.40
C PHE A 124 -0.85 19.28 1.56
N LYS A 125 -0.61 20.38 0.84
CA LYS A 125 -1.50 21.54 0.84
C LYS A 125 -2.89 21.18 0.33
N GLU A 126 -2.99 20.44 -0.77
CA GLU A 126 -4.26 20.01 -1.36
C GLU A 126 -5.05 19.12 -0.37
N ALA A 127 -4.38 18.21 0.35
CA ALA A 127 -5.02 17.40 1.36
C ALA A 127 -5.59 18.25 2.51
N VAL A 128 -4.85 19.26 2.98
CA VAL A 128 -5.30 20.19 4.05
C VAL A 128 -6.45 21.08 3.57
N ASP A 129 -6.37 21.62 2.35
CA ASP A 129 -7.40 22.48 1.78
C ASP A 129 -8.72 21.73 1.52
N ASN A 130 -8.63 20.41 1.32
CA ASN A 130 -9.77 19.53 1.04
C ASN A 130 -10.13 18.58 2.19
N ALA A 131 -9.72 18.90 3.42
CA ALA A 131 -10.08 18.11 4.60
C ALA A 131 -11.61 18.01 4.79
N PRO A 132 -12.15 16.87 5.29
CA PRO A 132 -11.42 15.69 5.74
C PRO A 132 -10.85 14.87 4.57
N CYS A 133 -9.58 14.45 4.68
CA CYS A 133 -8.87 13.82 3.59
C CYS A 133 -7.89 12.74 4.08
N ILE A 134 -7.72 11.70 3.27
CA ILE A 134 -6.65 10.72 3.42
C ILE A 134 -5.60 11.04 2.34
N LEU A 135 -4.37 11.28 2.76
CA LEU A 135 -3.22 11.41 1.88
C LEU A 135 -2.38 10.13 1.95
N PHE A 136 -2.52 9.27 0.96
CA PHE A 136 -1.76 8.04 0.85
C PHE A 136 -0.57 8.22 -0.10
N MET A 137 0.63 7.88 0.38
CA MET A 137 1.85 7.84 -0.43
C MET A 137 2.43 6.44 -0.44
N ASP A 138 2.43 5.80 -1.63
CA ASP A 138 3.08 4.50 -1.84
C ASP A 138 4.57 4.69 -2.18
N GLU A 139 5.39 3.73 -1.76
CA GLU A 139 6.86 3.77 -1.93
C GLU A 139 7.48 5.07 -1.38
N VAL A 140 7.05 5.47 -0.19
CA VAL A 140 7.46 6.73 0.44
C VAL A 140 8.96 6.81 0.72
N ASP A 141 9.65 5.67 0.79
CA ASP A 141 11.10 5.56 0.85
C ASP A 141 11.82 6.17 -0.37
N GLY A 142 11.13 6.36 -1.49
CA GLY A 142 11.64 7.10 -2.64
C GLY A 142 11.62 8.63 -2.46
N VAL A 143 10.84 9.15 -1.50
CA VAL A 143 10.59 10.59 -1.32
C VAL A 143 11.14 11.10 0.01
N CYS A 144 10.95 10.35 1.10
CA CYS A 144 11.40 10.66 2.45
C CYS A 144 12.55 9.72 2.83
N GLN A 145 13.69 9.90 2.16
CA GLN A 145 14.85 9.02 2.31
C GLN A 145 15.63 9.30 3.59
N ASN A 146 16.15 8.23 4.20
CA ASN A 146 17.03 8.31 5.35
C ASN A 146 18.29 9.10 5.00
N ARG A 147 18.48 10.23 5.66
CA ARG A 147 19.62 11.17 5.43
C ARG A 147 20.99 10.58 5.79
N ASN A 148 21.03 9.46 6.49
CA ASN A 148 22.26 8.74 6.87
C ASN A 148 22.69 7.69 5.83
N LEU A 149 21.93 7.50 4.74
CA LEU A 149 22.30 6.56 3.68
C LEU A 149 23.57 7.00 2.97
N PRO A 150 24.53 6.09 2.71
CA PRO A 150 25.71 6.40 1.93
C PRO A 150 25.31 6.81 0.49
N ASN A 151 25.93 7.84 -0.04
CA ASN A 151 25.72 8.36 -1.41
C ASN A 151 24.33 8.96 -1.68
N LEU A 152 23.64 9.47 -0.66
CA LEU A 152 22.42 10.23 -0.87
C LEU A 152 22.72 11.51 -1.66
N SER A 153 21.98 11.77 -2.74
CA SER A 153 22.14 12.99 -3.54
C SER A 153 21.60 14.22 -2.79
N ASP A 154 22.18 15.40 -3.06
CA ASP A 154 21.66 16.67 -2.51
C ASP A 154 20.19 16.89 -2.85
N PHE A 155 19.77 16.45 -4.04
CA PHE A 155 18.37 16.48 -4.47
C PHE A 155 17.46 15.67 -3.53
N ASN A 156 17.81 14.42 -3.21
CA ASN A 156 17.01 13.58 -2.32
C ASN A 156 17.02 14.11 -0.88
N MET A 157 18.14 14.69 -0.43
CA MET A 157 18.22 15.33 0.89
C MET A 157 17.28 16.55 0.98
N GLN A 158 17.23 17.37 -0.09
CA GLN A 158 16.30 18.49 -0.18
C GLN A 158 14.85 18.02 -0.21
N LEU A 159 14.53 17.01 -1.02
CA LEU A 159 13.17 16.44 -1.14
C LEU A 159 12.68 15.89 0.21
N THR A 160 13.53 15.17 0.96
CA THR A 160 13.22 14.70 2.32
C THR A 160 12.94 15.89 3.26
N THR A 161 13.72 16.97 3.16
CA THR A 161 13.51 18.16 3.98
C THR A 161 12.19 18.84 3.66
N THR A 162 11.86 18.97 2.38
CA THR A 162 10.57 19.50 1.91
C THR A 162 9.40 18.64 2.40
N PHE A 163 9.53 17.31 2.32
CA PHE A 163 8.53 16.38 2.81
C PHE A 163 8.27 16.57 4.30
N LEU A 164 9.32 16.58 5.13
CA LEU A 164 9.20 16.75 6.58
C LEU A 164 8.58 18.10 6.95
N THR A 165 8.91 19.16 6.19
CA THR A 165 8.32 20.49 6.39
C THR A 165 6.82 20.48 6.07
N ALA A 166 6.43 19.91 4.93
CA ALA A 166 5.03 19.78 4.52
C ALA A 166 4.22 18.92 5.50
N TYR A 167 4.82 17.85 6.03
CA TYR A 167 4.21 17.03 7.07
C TYR A 167 4.00 17.81 8.39
N ASN A 168 4.96 18.64 8.82
CA ASN A 168 4.79 19.51 9.99
C ASN A 168 3.62 20.50 9.80
N ASP A 169 3.43 21.02 8.59
CA ASP A 169 2.30 21.91 8.29
C ASP A 169 0.96 21.16 8.35
N LEU A 170 0.93 19.89 7.90
CA LEU A 170 -0.23 19.01 8.05
C LEU A 170 -0.54 18.74 9.54
N GLU A 171 0.47 18.41 10.36
CA GLU A 171 0.27 18.21 11.81
C GLU A 171 -0.27 19.49 12.49
N ARG A 172 0.22 20.67 12.08
CA ARG A 172 -0.30 21.95 12.58
C ARG A 172 -1.76 22.14 12.18
N ALA A 173 -2.10 21.86 10.92
CA ALA A 173 -3.48 21.94 10.44
C ALA A 173 -4.41 20.97 11.20
N ASN A 174 -3.96 19.77 11.55
CA ASN A 174 -4.71 18.82 12.36
C ASN A 174 -4.94 19.33 13.79
N LYS A 175 -3.98 20.06 14.39
CA LYS A 175 -4.20 20.76 15.69
C LYS A 175 -5.24 21.86 15.58
N GLU A 176 -5.42 22.43 14.38
CA GLU A 176 -6.48 23.40 14.05
C GLU A 176 -7.78 22.72 13.56
N ARG A 177 -7.94 21.41 13.82
CA ARG A 177 -9.10 20.57 13.47
C ARG A 177 -9.33 20.31 11.98
N LYS A 178 -8.31 20.44 11.17
CA LYS A 178 -8.32 19.84 9.86
C LYS A 178 -8.10 18.34 10.04
N SER A 179 -8.99 17.53 9.53
CA SER A 179 -8.90 16.07 9.68
C SER A 179 -8.21 15.47 8.46
N VAL A 180 -6.87 15.45 8.48
CA VAL A 180 -6.07 14.85 7.39
C VAL A 180 -5.27 13.68 7.93
N ILE A 181 -5.54 12.49 7.42
CA ILE A 181 -4.81 11.26 7.77
C ILE A 181 -3.72 11.05 6.72
N PHE A 182 -2.46 11.12 7.13
CA PHE A 182 -1.36 10.72 6.28
C PHE A 182 -1.12 9.21 6.43
N ILE A 183 -0.93 8.53 5.30
CA ILE A 183 -0.59 7.11 5.24
C ILE A 183 0.61 6.94 4.32
N GLY A 184 1.74 6.49 4.87
CA GLY A 184 2.91 6.06 4.10
C GLY A 184 2.93 4.55 3.94
N ALA A 185 3.41 4.05 2.80
CA ALA A 185 3.71 2.63 2.63
C ALA A 185 5.10 2.43 2.03
N THR A 186 5.81 1.39 2.49
CA THR A 186 7.13 1.03 1.95
C THR A 186 7.41 -0.47 2.06
N ASN A 187 8.26 -0.96 1.18
CA ASN A 187 8.88 -2.28 1.28
C ASN A 187 10.27 -2.21 1.97
N TYR A 188 10.84 -1.00 2.12
CA TYR A 188 12.20 -0.75 2.60
C TYR A 188 12.18 0.25 3.76
N PRO A 189 11.64 -0.14 4.93
CA PRO A 189 11.46 0.79 6.04
C PRO A 189 12.78 1.39 6.56
N ALA A 190 13.90 0.67 6.47
CA ALA A 190 15.23 1.18 6.84
C ALA A 190 15.72 2.35 5.96
N ASN A 191 15.14 2.52 4.77
CA ASN A 191 15.46 3.62 3.86
C ASN A 191 14.68 4.91 4.16
N VAL A 192 13.74 4.88 5.10
CA VAL A 192 12.94 6.05 5.48
C VAL A 192 13.61 6.84 6.58
N ASP A 193 13.49 8.17 6.52
CA ASP A 193 14.07 9.07 7.51
C ASP A 193 13.47 8.85 8.91
N ALA A 194 14.34 8.73 9.91
CA ALA A 194 13.93 8.46 11.29
C ALA A 194 12.98 9.53 11.84
N ALA A 195 13.19 10.81 11.49
CA ALA A 195 12.32 11.88 11.95
C ALA A 195 10.87 11.77 11.45
N MET A 196 10.62 11.01 10.39
CA MET A 196 9.27 10.68 9.94
C MET A 196 8.70 9.52 10.76
N LEU A 197 9.50 8.47 10.97
CA LEU A 197 9.09 7.27 11.70
C LEU A 197 8.67 7.58 13.14
N ASP A 198 9.31 8.55 13.80
CA ASP A 198 9.00 8.98 15.18
C ASP A 198 7.63 9.69 15.32
N ARG A 199 6.99 10.06 14.21
CA ARG A 199 5.77 10.89 14.19
C ARG A 199 4.51 10.14 13.77
N VAL A 200 4.65 8.89 13.39
CA VAL A 200 3.57 8.09 12.81
C VAL A 200 3.43 6.76 13.55
N GLU A 201 2.22 6.22 13.52
CA GLU A 201 1.99 4.85 14.00
C GLU A 201 2.55 3.84 13.01
N LEU A 202 3.48 3.00 13.47
CA LEU A 202 4.14 1.99 12.64
C LEU A 202 3.30 0.72 12.57
N VAL A 203 2.89 0.33 11.37
CA VAL A 203 2.03 -0.84 11.12
C VAL A 203 2.77 -1.85 10.27
N GLN A 204 3.17 -2.94 10.88
CA GLN A 204 3.80 -4.05 10.16
C GLN A 204 2.76 -4.91 9.46
N ILE A 205 2.95 -5.16 8.16
CA ILE A 205 2.16 -6.12 7.41
C ILE A 205 3.00 -7.40 7.23
N PRO A 206 2.67 -8.47 7.95
CA PRO A 206 3.45 -9.71 7.91
C PRO A 206 3.21 -10.49 6.62
N LEU A 207 4.01 -11.54 6.41
CA LEU A 207 3.67 -12.60 5.46
C LEU A 207 2.37 -13.29 5.89
N PRO A 208 1.55 -13.79 4.94
CA PRO A 208 0.36 -14.52 5.28
C PRO A 208 0.72 -15.81 6.03
N ASP A 209 0.05 -16.05 7.15
CA ASP A 209 0.15 -17.28 7.90
C ASP A 209 -0.53 -18.45 7.17
N ASP A 210 -0.46 -19.65 7.73
CA ASP A 210 -1.01 -20.85 7.13
C ASP A 210 -2.52 -20.78 6.89
N GLU A 211 -3.26 -20.22 7.84
CA GLU A 211 -4.72 -20.07 7.72
C GLU A 211 -5.10 -19.05 6.65
N VAL A 212 -4.38 -17.92 6.55
CA VAL A 212 -4.59 -16.92 5.50
C VAL A 212 -4.27 -17.50 4.12
N ARG A 213 -3.20 -18.30 3.99
CA ARG A 213 -2.87 -18.99 2.74
C ARG A 213 -3.92 -20.02 2.37
N ARG A 214 -4.37 -20.82 3.33
CA ARG A 214 -5.44 -21.81 3.16
C ARG A 214 -6.71 -21.15 2.61
N ARG A 215 -7.19 -20.08 3.27
CA ARG A 215 -8.36 -19.31 2.84
C ARG A 215 -8.16 -18.71 1.45
N ALA A 216 -6.97 -18.19 1.16
CA ALA A 216 -6.69 -17.61 -0.16
C ALA A 216 -6.83 -18.63 -1.31
N PHE A 217 -6.47 -19.90 -1.10
CA PHE A 217 -6.70 -20.96 -2.07
C PHE A 217 -8.18 -21.34 -2.14
N GLU A 218 -8.82 -21.54 -0.99
CA GLU A 218 -10.24 -21.95 -0.89
C GLU A 218 -11.16 -20.92 -1.54
N ASP A 219 -11.04 -19.63 -1.20
CA ASP A 219 -11.88 -18.56 -1.74
C ASP A 219 -11.75 -18.42 -3.27
N LYS A 220 -10.53 -18.61 -3.78
CA LYS A 220 -10.24 -18.40 -5.20
C LYS A 220 -10.48 -19.63 -6.09
N LEU A 221 -10.43 -20.82 -5.53
CA LEU A 221 -10.55 -22.09 -6.27
C LEU A 221 -11.80 -22.84 -5.92
N GLY A 222 -12.33 -22.75 -4.69
CA GLY A 222 -13.50 -23.49 -4.24
C GLY A 222 -14.78 -23.19 -5.04
N CYS A 223 -14.90 -21.97 -5.58
CA CYS A 223 -15.97 -21.61 -6.50
C CYS A 223 -15.77 -22.14 -7.95
N VAL A 224 -14.58 -22.65 -8.27
CA VAL A 224 -14.20 -23.08 -9.62
C VAL A 224 -14.15 -24.60 -9.75
N THR A 225 -13.64 -25.30 -8.73
CA THR A 225 -13.37 -26.75 -8.79
C THR A 225 -13.46 -27.39 -7.41
N GLN A 226 -13.70 -28.70 -7.39
CA GLN A 226 -13.51 -29.54 -6.22
C GLN A 226 -12.10 -30.12 -6.23
N LEU A 227 -11.57 -30.47 -5.07
CA LEU A 227 -10.31 -31.18 -4.93
C LEU A 227 -10.52 -32.69 -5.00
N GLU A 228 -9.52 -33.44 -5.43
CA GLU A 228 -9.52 -34.90 -5.38
C GLU A 228 -9.55 -35.41 -3.94
N ASP A 229 -10.00 -36.64 -3.74
CA ASP A 229 -10.12 -37.23 -2.41
C ASP A 229 -8.72 -37.38 -1.76
N GLY A 230 -8.60 -36.88 -0.53
CA GLY A 230 -7.34 -36.87 0.23
C GLY A 230 -6.42 -35.65 -0.03
N PHE A 231 -6.77 -34.76 -0.97
CA PHE A 231 -6.07 -33.50 -1.17
C PHE A 231 -6.90 -32.34 -0.58
N ARG A 232 -6.26 -31.45 0.19
CA ARG A 232 -6.93 -30.40 0.96
C ARG A 232 -6.33 -29.03 0.71
N TRP A 233 -7.08 -27.98 0.98
CA TRP A 233 -6.59 -26.59 0.93
C TRP A 233 -5.42 -26.36 1.91
N SER A 234 -5.40 -27.06 3.03
CA SER A 234 -4.26 -27.03 3.97
C SER A 234 -2.98 -27.57 3.36
N ASP A 235 -3.06 -28.57 2.48
CA ASP A 235 -1.87 -29.14 1.85
C ASP A 235 -1.23 -28.15 0.85
N MET A 236 -2.07 -27.31 0.20
CA MET A 236 -1.61 -26.20 -0.63
C MET A 236 -0.96 -25.09 0.21
N ALA A 237 -1.54 -24.77 1.37
CA ALA A 237 -1.02 -23.78 2.29
C ALA A 237 0.36 -24.21 2.84
N GLU A 238 0.50 -25.45 3.27
CA GLU A 238 1.76 -26.01 3.75
C GLU A 238 2.86 -25.96 2.68
N ALA A 239 2.54 -26.36 1.44
CA ALA A 239 3.48 -26.35 0.33
C ALA A 239 3.91 -24.94 -0.11
N THR A 240 3.21 -23.90 0.34
CA THR A 240 3.51 -22.50 0.04
C THR A 240 3.93 -21.71 1.27
N GLU A 241 4.53 -22.37 2.26
CA GLU A 241 5.06 -21.72 3.45
C GLU A 241 6.06 -20.61 3.11
N GLY A 242 5.83 -19.42 3.67
CA GLY A 242 6.64 -18.22 3.45
C GLY A 242 6.42 -17.53 2.10
N TYR A 243 5.40 -17.91 1.34
CA TYR A 243 5.01 -17.18 0.14
C TYR A 243 4.14 -15.98 0.52
N ASN A 244 4.35 -14.86 -0.21
CA ASN A 244 3.51 -13.68 -0.04
C ASN A 244 2.18 -13.83 -0.82
N GLN A 245 1.24 -12.93 -0.58
CA GLN A 245 -0.09 -12.97 -1.22
C GLN A 245 -0.04 -12.84 -2.75
N ARG A 246 0.96 -12.11 -3.29
CA ARG A 246 1.19 -11.98 -4.74
C ARG A 246 1.62 -13.32 -5.34
N ASP A 247 2.50 -14.05 -4.65
CA ASP A 247 2.98 -15.35 -5.09
C ASP A 247 1.83 -16.37 -5.14
N ILE A 248 1.01 -16.42 -4.08
CA ILE A 248 -0.19 -17.26 -4.02
C ILE A 248 -1.14 -16.94 -5.19
N ASN A 249 -1.43 -15.67 -5.44
CA ASN A 249 -2.31 -15.26 -6.53
C ASN A 249 -1.77 -15.69 -7.90
N ARG A 250 -0.47 -15.68 -8.11
CA ARG A 250 0.16 -16.14 -9.35
C ARG A 250 0.07 -17.66 -9.50
N ILE A 251 0.27 -18.41 -8.41
CA ILE A 251 0.10 -19.87 -8.40
C ILE A 251 -1.35 -20.24 -8.71
N VAL A 252 -2.32 -19.60 -8.05
CA VAL A 252 -3.75 -19.79 -8.34
C VAL A 252 -4.07 -19.51 -9.81
N THR A 253 -3.51 -18.45 -10.39
CA THR A 253 -3.72 -18.12 -11.80
C THR A 253 -3.14 -19.19 -12.72
N LYS A 254 -1.94 -19.72 -12.42
CA LYS A 254 -1.33 -20.81 -13.18
C LYS A 254 -2.14 -22.10 -13.06
N LEU A 255 -2.56 -22.44 -11.83
CA LEU A 255 -3.39 -23.60 -11.57
C LEU A 255 -4.73 -23.53 -12.31
N LYS A 256 -5.42 -22.39 -12.31
CA LYS A 256 -6.64 -22.19 -13.11
C LYS A 256 -6.39 -22.39 -14.61
N LYS A 257 -5.23 -22.00 -15.13
CA LYS A 257 -4.88 -22.27 -16.54
C LYS A 257 -4.70 -23.78 -16.81
N LEU A 258 -4.02 -24.49 -15.90
CA LEU A 258 -3.85 -25.95 -16.02
C LEU A 258 -5.21 -26.69 -15.92
N ILE A 259 -6.04 -26.34 -14.92
CA ILE A 259 -7.41 -26.85 -14.78
C ILE A 259 -8.19 -26.64 -16.08
N ARG A 260 -8.18 -25.42 -16.63
CA ARG A 260 -8.88 -25.11 -17.88
C ARG A 260 -8.44 -26.01 -19.04
N THR A 261 -7.13 -26.22 -19.19
CA THR A 261 -6.60 -27.08 -20.27
C THR A 261 -7.03 -28.52 -20.04
N SER A 262 -6.84 -29.06 -18.83
CA SER A 262 -7.16 -30.45 -18.52
C SER A 262 -8.67 -30.77 -18.55
N VAL A 263 -9.54 -29.84 -18.16
CA VAL A 263 -10.99 -30.06 -18.21
C VAL A 263 -11.52 -29.98 -19.64
N ALA A 264 -10.90 -29.13 -20.49
CA ALA A 264 -11.29 -28.99 -21.89
C ALA A 264 -10.96 -30.23 -22.74
N ASP A 265 -10.00 -31.02 -22.30
CA ASP A 265 -9.64 -32.26 -23.00
C ASP A 265 -10.86 -33.24 -23.01
N GLY A 266 -11.30 -33.58 -24.20
CA GLY A 266 -12.47 -34.43 -24.45
C GLY A 266 -13.83 -33.72 -24.33
N CYS A 267 -13.87 -32.38 -24.19
CA CYS A 267 -15.10 -31.59 -24.28
C CYS A 267 -15.34 -31.08 -25.71
N ALA A 268 -16.58 -31.09 -26.16
CA ALA A 268 -16.94 -30.56 -27.48
C ALA A 268 -16.92 -29.01 -27.49
N ASP A 269 -17.22 -28.38 -26.37
CA ASP A 269 -17.25 -26.93 -26.20
C ASP A 269 -16.99 -26.51 -24.74
N GLY A 270 -16.92 -25.18 -24.51
CA GLY A 270 -16.69 -24.61 -23.19
C GLY A 270 -17.82 -24.82 -22.19
N GLN A 271 -19.07 -24.98 -22.66
CA GLN A 271 -20.24 -25.25 -21.81
C GLN A 271 -20.11 -26.63 -21.15
N MET A 272 -19.76 -27.63 -21.92
CA MET A 272 -19.52 -28.98 -21.42
C MET A 272 -18.37 -29.03 -20.40
N ALA A 273 -17.30 -28.25 -20.62
CA ALA A 273 -16.20 -28.12 -19.67
C ALA A 273 -16.66 -27.50 -18.33
N VAL A 274 -17.52 -26.48 -18.36
CA VAL A 274 -18.11 -25.87 -17.15
C VAL A 274 -18.99 -26.85 -16.42
N GLU A 275 -19.82 -27.66 -17.13
CA GLU A 275 -20.67 -28.67 -16.53
C GLU A 275 -19.86 -29.76 -15.81
N ARG A 276 -18.75 -30.23 -16.41
CA ARG A 276 -17.82 -31.17 -15.76
C ARG A 276 -17.17 -30.63 -14.48
N LEU A 277 -16.87 -29.33 -14.41
CA LEU A 277 -16.37 -28.69 -13.18
C LEU A 277 -17.47 -28.63 -12.10
N LYS A 278 -18.70 -28.24 -12.48
CA LYS A 278 -19.82 -28.08 -11.56
C LYS A 278 -20.35 -29.41 -11.04
N SER A 279 -20.39 -30.47 -11.88
CA SER A 279 -20.84 -31.83 -11.46
C SER A 279 -19.81 -32.51 -10.56
N GLY A 280 -18.55 -32.06 -10.55
CA GLY A 280 -17.46 -32.75 -9.84
C GLY A 280 -16.84 -33.91 -10.61
N ASP A 281 -17.22 -34.09 -11.91
CA ASP A 281 -16.63 -35.11 -12.80
C ASP A 281 -15.17 -34.78 -13.12
N PHE A 282 -14.76 -33.50 -12.94
CA PHE A 282 -13.38 -33.08 -12.94
C PHE A 282 -13.03 -32.52 -11.58
N ARG A 283 -11.97 -33.04 -10.98
CA ARG A 283 -11.41 -32.57 -9.70
C ARG A 283 -9.97 -32.13 -9.89
N THR A 284 -9.58 -31.08 -9.17
CA THR A 284 -8.19 -30.63 -9.16
C THR A 284 -7.34 -31.60 -8.37
N THR A 285 -6.35 -32.18 -9.03
CA THR A 285 -5.45 -33.15 -8.44
C THR A 285 -4.23 -32.47 -7.82
N ARG A 286 -3.58 -33.14 -6.85
CA ARG A 286 -2.31 -32.72 -6.30
C ARG A 286 -1.24 -32.54 -7.39
N GLN A 287 -1.25 -33.42 -8.40
CA GLN A 287 -0.30 -33.34 -9.54
C GLN A 287 -0.44 -32.02 -10.30
N LEU A 288 -1.65 -31.52 -10.56
CA LEU A 288 -1.87 -30.23 -11.24
C LEU A 288 -1.35 -29.06 -10.37
N PHE A 289 -1.56 -29.13 -9.07
CA PHE A 289 -1.02 -28.14 -8.14
C PHE A 289 0.51 -28.15 -8.12
N ASP A 290 1.13 -29.31 -8.01
CA ASP A 290 2.59 -29.47 -8.02
C ASP A 290 3.21 -28.95 -9.34
N GLN A 291 2.54 -29.16 -10.49
CA GLN A 291 2.95 -28.58 -11.78
C GLN A 291 2.85 -27.03 -11.77
N ALA A 292 1.77 -26.48 -11.20
CA ALA A 292 1.63 -25.03 -11.06
C ALA A 292 2.74 -24.45 -10.17
N LEU A 293 3.05 -25.11 -9.07
CA LEU A 293 4.07 -24.72 -8.10
C LEU A 293 5.47 -24.81 -8.72
N ALA A 294 5.82 -25.93 -9.36
CA ALA A 294 7.12 -26.14 -10.02
C ALA A 294 7.40 -25.12 -11.14
N SER A 295 6.34 -24.60 -11.76
CA SER A 295 6.45 -23.57 -12.82
C SER A 295 6.62 -22.14 -12.26
N TYR A 296 6.71 -21.97 -10.94
CA TYR A 296 6.77 -20.66 -10.28
C TYR A 296 8.03 -20.53 -9.44
N THR A 297 8.70 -19.38 -9.52
CA THR A 297 9.81 -19.02 -8.65
C THR A 297 9.30 -17.95 -7.66
N PRO A 298 9.26 -18.25 -6.36
CA PRO A 298 8.77 -17.32 -5.35
C PRO A 298 9.73 -16.15 -5.13
N THR A 299 9.23 -15.12 -4.49
CA THR A 299 10.06 -14.01 -4.02
C THR A 299 11.10 -14.52 -3.01
N PRO A 300 12.41 -14.18 -3.14
CA PRO A 300 13.45 -14.66 -2.24
C PRO A 300 13.17 -14.27 -0.77
N LYS A 301 13.16 -15.26 0.14
CA LYS A 301 12.90 -15.05 1.57
C LYS A 301 14.05 -14.30 2.25
N ASP A 302 15.29 -14.63 1.92
CA ASP A 302 16.49 -14.07 2.56
C ASP A 302 16.57 -12.54 2.41
N ASP A 303 16.14 -12.01 1.26
CA ASP A 303 16.11 -10.56 1.04
C ASP A 303 15.05 -9.87 1.92
N ILE A 304 13.93 -10.53 2.15
CA ILE A 304 12.84 -10.03 3.00
C ILE A 304 13.28 -9.97 4.46
N GLU A 305 13.84 -11.07 4.97
CA GLU A 305 14.31 -11.18 6.35
C GLU A 305 15.45 -10.20 6.64
N ARG A 306 16.37 -10.03 5.69
CA ARG A 306 17.45 -9.06 5.82
C ARG A 306 16.92 -7.63 5.98
N GLN A 307 15.95 -7.22 5.14
CA GLN A 307 15.37 -5.88 5.19
C GLN A 307 14.62 -5.61 6.51
N LEU A 308 13.87 -6.58 7.00
CA LEU A 308 13.17 -6.46 8.28
C LEU A 308 14.16 -6.39 9.46
N ASN A 309 15.20 -7.23 9.45
CA ASN A 309 16.23 -7.21 10.49
C ASN A 309 17.05 -5.90 10.50
N GLU A 310 17.31 -5.31 9.33
CA GLU A 310 17.96 -4.00 9.22
C GLU A 310 17.09 -2.89 9.82
N PHE A 311 15.79 -2.94 9.57
CA PHE A 311 14.83 -1.98 10.14
C PHE A 311 14.71 -2.12 11.66
N GLU A 312 14.59 -3.34 12.18
CA GLU A 312 14.54 -3.59 13.63
C GLU A 312 15.79 -3.06 14.35
N LYS A 313 16.98 -3.24 13.74
CA LYS A 313 18.21 -2.66 14.27
C LYS A 313 18.18 -1.14 14.27
N GLN A 314 17.63 -0.52 13.23
CA GLN A 314 17.47 0.92 13.14
C GLN A 314 16.53 1.44 14.23
N MET A 315 15.38 0.79 14.43
CA MET A 315 14.40 1.17 15.45
C MET A 315 14.93 1.01 16.88
N ASN A 316 15.72 -0.04 17.14
CA ASN A 316 16.34 -0.24 18.45
C ASN A 316 17.52 0.72 18.74
N ALA A 317 17.98 1.48 17.75
CA ALA A 317 19.05 2.46 17.87
C ALA A 317 18.53 3.91 18.03
N LEU A 318 17.22 4.12 17.85
CA LEU A 318 16.49 5.38 18.12
C LEU A 318 16.02 5.44 19.55
#